data_39d3035222546c5cb4f6f80a63a6c255
#
_entry.id   39d3035222546c5cb4f6f80a63a6c255
#
_cell.length_a   1.000
_cell.length_b   1.000
_cell.length_c   1.000
_cell.angle_alpha   90.00
_cell.angle_beta   90.00
_cell.angle_gamma   90.00
#
_symmetry.space_group_name_H-M   'P 1'
#
loop_
_entity.id
_entity.type
_entity.pdbx_description
1 polymer ?
#
loop_
_entity_poly.entity_id
_entity_poly.type
_entity_poly.pdbx_seq_one_letter_code
_entity_poly.pdbx_strand_id
1 'polypeptide(L)'
;MNAIRTGSRRVVHLELHTGDQVRAGAFYAELLQWRPELVRAGSGCYLAVDLGPAVGGGIIECQTRRPLWLPYAEVERIDDATEHARRLGAAVLLEPREGPSGWRSVVSSPVAGEVALWQPKR
;
A
#
# COMPACT_ATOMS: atom_id res chain seq x y z
N MET A 1 -5.30 -27.66 9.13
CA MET A 1 -4.88 -27.17 9.44
C MET A 1 -4.74 -26.26 9.57
N ASN A 2 -4.68 -26.12 9.57
CA ASN A 2 -4.19 -25.33 9.74
C ASN A 2 -3.80 -24.38 10.09
N ALA A 3 -3.41 -24.41 10.42
CA ALA A 3 -2.96 -23.53 10.94
C ALA A 3 -2.47 -22.57 10.48
N ILE A 4 -2.41 -22.87 10.37
CA ILE A 4 -1.85 -22.18 9.76
C ILE A 4 -1.84 -21.02 9.50
N ARG A 5 -2.45 -20.69 9.69
CA ARG A 5 -2.50 -19.42 9.26
C ARG A 5 -1.97 -18.48 10.18
N THR A 6 -1.55 -18.89 11.32
CA THR A 6 -0.73 -18.10 12.20
C THR A 6 0.49 -17.72 11.43
N GLY A 7 0.80 -16.49 11.28
CA GLY A 7 1.94 -16.03 10.51
C GLY A 7 1.65 -15.67 9.08
N SER A 8 0.48 -16.02 8.57
CA SER A 8 0.10 -15.55 7.25
C SER A 8 -0.15 -14.05 7.30
N ARG A 9 0.43 -13.33 6.35
CA ARG A 9 0.29 -11.88 6.29
C ARG A 9 -0.77 -11.53 5.27
N ARG A 10 -1.65 -10.61 5.65
CA ARG A 10 -2.78 -10.21 4.82
C ARG A 10 -2.47 -8.92 4.11
N VAL A 11 -3.01 -8.79 2.89
CA VAL A 11 -3.04 -7.50 2.23
C VAL A 11 -4.22 -6.73 2.81
N VAL A 12 -3.92 -5.58 3.42
CA VAL A 12 -4.93 -4.79 4.13
C VAL A 12 -5.26 -3.49 3.40
N HIS A 13 -4.48 -3.14 2.37
CA HIS A 13 -4.66 -1.88 1.65
C HIS A 13 -4.06 -2.01 0.28
N LEU A 14 -4.72 -1.42 -0.72
CA LEU A 14 -4.17 -1.28 -2.07
C LEU A 14 -4.17 0.20 -2.42
N GLU A 15 -3.05 0.67 -2.92
CA GLU A 15 -2.88 2.09 -3.18
C GLU A 15 -2.37 2.29 -4.59
N LEU A 16 -3.10 3.05 -5.38
CA LEU A 16 -2.64 3.40 -6.72
C LEU A 16 -1.78 4.65 -6.63
N HIS A 17 -0.57 4.55 -7.13
CA HIS A 17 0.33 5.67 -7.28
C HIS A 17 0.26 6.12 -8.73
N THR A 18 -0.08 7.39 -8.96
CA THR A 18 -0.31 7.90 -10.30
C THR A 18 0.17 9.33 -10.39
N GLY A 19 0.48 9.78 -11.60
CA GLY A 19 0.83 11.17 -11.84
C GLY A 19 -0.37 12.10 -11.95
N ASP A 20 -1.60 11.57 -11.95
CA ASP A 20 -2.81 12.38 -12.13
C ASP A 20 -3.98 11.69 -11.44
N GLN A 21 -4.17 12.01 -10.16
CA GLN A 21 -5.19 11.30 -9.37
C GLN A 21 -6.61 11.65 -9.83
N VAL A 22 -6.82 12.85 -10.36
CA VAL A 22 -8.16 13.23 -10.83
C VAL A 22 -8.58 12.38 -12.02
N ARG A 23 -7.68 12.26 -13.00
CA ARG A 23 -7.97 11.44 -14.18
C ARG A 23 -8.05 9.96 -13.85
N ALA A 24 -7.19 9.48 -12.94
CA ALA A 24 -7.25 8.09 -12.52
C ALA A 24 -8.57 7.80 -11.81
N GLY A 25 -8.99 8.68 -10.91
CA GLY A 25 -10.27 8.53 -10.22
C GLY A 25 -11.44 8.51 -11.18
N ALA A 26 -11.43 9.43 -12.17
CA ALA A 26 -12.50 9.48 -13.16
C ALA A 26 -12.53 8.19 -14.01
N PHE A 27 -11.36 7.67 -14.36
CA PHE A 27 -11.26 6.43 -15.12
C PHE A 27 -11.94 5.27 -14.38
N TYR A 28 -11.61 5.10 -13.10
CA TYR A 28 -12.17 4.00 -12.33
C TYR A 28 -13.63 4.22 -11.98
N ALA A 29 -14.05 5.46 -11.80
CA ALA A 29 -15.46 5.76 -11.60
C ALA A 29 -16.28 5.32 -12.82
N GLU A 30 -15.78 5.58 -14.01
CA GLU A 30 -16.45 5.22 -15.24
C GLU A 30 -16.40 3.71 -15.48
N LEU A 31 -15.24 3.12 -15.32
CA LEU A 31 -15.01 1.72 -15.63
C LEU A 31 -15.69 0.79 -14.63
N LEU A 32 -15.53 1.07 -13.35
CA LEU A 32 -15.93 0.17 -12.26
C LEU A 32 -17.02 0.75 -11.37
N GLN A 33 -17.47 1.96 -11.67
CA GLN A 33 -18.50 2.66 -10.88
C GLN A 33 -18.06 2.89 -9.45
N TRP A 34 -16.74 3.00 -9.25
CA TRP A 34 -16.23 3.41 -7.95
C TRP A 34 -16.60 4.86 -7.70
N ARG A 35 -16.66 5.24 -6.42
CA ARG A 35 -16.98 6.62 -6.02
C ARG A 35 -15.83 7.15 -5.17
N PRO A 36 -14.73 7.59 -5.82
CA PRO A 36 -13.60 8.11 -5.06
C PRO A 36 -14.00 9.33 -4.25
N GLU A 37 -13.51 9.36 -3.01
CA GLU A 37 -13.81 10.44 -2.08
C GLU A 37 -12.51 11.16 -1.72
N LEU A 38 -12.51 12.48 -1.85
CA LEU A 38 -11.33 13.25 -1.51
C LEU A 38 -11.17 13.31 0.00
N VAL A 39 -10.00 12.90 0.48
CA VAL A 39 -9.66 12.92 1.90
C VAL A 39 -8.43 13.79 2.08
N ARG A 40 -8.48 14.72 3.01
CA ARG A 40 -7.33 15.53 3.34
C ARG A 40 -6.58 14.91 4.51
N ALA A 41 -5.28 14.78 4.36
CA ALA A 41 -4.43 14.15 5.38
C ALA A 41 -3.13 14.94 5.46
N GLY A 42 -2.92 15.58 6.59
CA GLY A 42 -1.74 16.42 6.77
C GLY A 42 -1.72 17.57 5.75
N SER A 43 -0.63 17.70 5.02
CA SER A 43 -0.48 18.76 4.02
C SER A 43 -0.95 18.35 2.64
N GLY A 44 -1.41 17.11 2.47
CA GLY A 44 -1.82 16.61 1.18
C GLY A 44 -3.23 16.04 1.18
N CYS A 45 -3.57 15.39 0.08
CA CYS A 45 -4.86 14.76 -0.04
C CYS A 45 -4.74 13.52 -0.91
N TYR A 46 -5.69 12.61 -0.78
CA TYR A 46 -5.78 11.42 -1.61
C TYR A 46 -7.24 11.12 -1.88
N LEU A 47 -7.47 10.25 -2.84
CA LEU A 47 -8.82 9.77 -3.12
C LEU A 47 -8.99 8.41 -2.46
N ALA A 48 -9.93 8.31 -1.54
CA ALA A 48 -10.26 7.03 -0.93
C ALA A 48 -11.21 6.28 -1.85
N VAL A 49 -10.99 4.99 -2.02
CA VAL A 49 -11.86 4.14 -2.82
C VAL A 49 -12.24 2.91 -2.00
N ASP A 50 -13.45 2.43 -2.24
CA ASP A 50 -13.97 1.25 -1.55
C ASP A 50 -13.61 0.02 -2.37
N LEU A 51 -12.69 -0.79 -1.86
CA LEU A 51 -12.25 -2.02 -2.51
C LEU A 51 -12.87 -3.26 -1.87
N GLY A 52 -13.77 -3.07 -0.92
CA GLY A 52 -14.41 -4.17 -0.22
C GLY A 52 -14.15 -4.11 1.26
N PRO A 53 -14.84 -4.97 2.04
CA PRO A 53 -14.85 -4.83 3.50
C PRO A 53 -13.52 -5.10 4.21
N ALA A 54 -12.62 -5.84 3.58
CA ALA A 54 -11.38 -6.24 4.25
C ALA A 54 -10.15 -5.48 3.76
N VAL A 55 -10.29 -4.62 2.75
CA VAL A 55 -9.13 -3.99 2.12
C VAL A 55 -9.41 -2.50 1.93
N GLY A 56 -8.56 -1.67 2.50
CA GLY A 56 -8.61 -0.25 2.25
C GLY A 56 -8.11 0.08 0.86
N GLY A 57 -8.51 1.23 0.34
CA GLY A 57 -8.07 1.64 -0.98
C GLY A 57 -7.84 3.13 -1.09
N GLY A 58 -6.88 3.51 -1.92
CA GLY A 58 -6.59 4.91 -2.13
C GLY A 58 -5.91 5.15 -3.47
N ILE A 59 -6.05 6.37 -3.96
CA ILE A 59 -5.35 6.84 -5.15
C ILE A 59 -4.53 8.04 -4.74
N ILE A 60 -3.22 7.93 -4.89
CA ILE A 60 -2.25 8.93 -4.42
C ILE A 60 -1.56 9.54 -5.63
N GLU A 61 -1.51 10.86 -5.67
CA GLU A 61 -0.76 11.54 -6.72
C GLU A 61 0.68 11.69 -6.27
N CYS A 62 1.59 11.25 -7.13
CA CYS A 62 3.02 11.33 -6.85
C CYS A 62 3.77 11.35 -8.18
N GLN A 63 5.05 11.68 -8.10
CA GLN A 63 5.88 11.61 -9.28
C GLN A 63 6.21 10.17 -9.58
N THR A 64 5.68 9.65 -10.66
CA THR A 64 5.93 8.28 -11.06
C THR A 64 5.96 8.21 -12.58
N ARG A 65 6.78 7.34 -13.10
CA ARG A 65 6.86 7.14 -14.55
C ARG A 65 5.65 6.38 -15.07
N ARG A 66 5.13 5.46 -14.26
CA ARG A 66 4.00 4.65 -14.63
C ARG A 66 3.10 4.45 -13.43
N PRO A 67 1.79 4.41 -13.65
CA PRO A 67 0.89 4.09 -12.55
C PRO A 67 1.19 2.70 -11.99
N LEU A 68 1.03 2.56 -10.70
CA LEU A 68 1.39 1.32 -10.01
C LEU A 68 0.44 1.11 -8.84
N TRP A 69 -0.19 -0.06 -8.80
CA TRP A 69 -0.94 -0.48 -7.63
C TRP A 69 0.01 -1.12 -6.64
N LEU A 70 0.08 -0.57 -5.45
CA LEU A 70 0.98 -1.04 -4.40
C LEU A 70 0.17 -1.70 -3.30
N PRO A 71 0.32 -3.02 -3.11
CA PRO A 71 -0.35 -3.69 -2.00
C PRO A 71 0.40 -3.44 -0.70
N TYR A 72 -0.36 -3.31 0.40
CA TYR A 72 0.21 -3.18 1.74
C TYR A 72 -0.07 -4.48 2.48
N ALA A 73 0.98 -5.20 2.84
CA ALA A 73 0.88 -6.43 3.60
C ALA A 73 1.16 -6.13 5.07
N GLU A 74 0.26 -6.55 5.94
CA GLU A 74 0.39 -6.28 7.36
C GLU A 74 1.44 -7.20 7.97
N VAL A 75 2.35 -6.63 8.74
CA VAL A 75 3.39 -7.38 9.45
C VAL A 75 3.34 -6.99 10.92
N GLU A 76 3.88 -7.85 11.75
CA GLU A 76 3.87 -7.61 13.19
C GLU A 76 4.95 -6.63 13.61
N ARG A 77 6.14 -6.75 13.03
CA ARG A 77 7.29 -5.91 13.37
C ARG A 77 7.94 -5.44 12.10
N ILE A 78 7.80 -4.15 11.83
CA ILE A 78 8.22 -3.58 10.55
C ILE A 78 9.73 -3.66 10.33
N ASP A 79 10.51 -3.46 11.40
CA ASP A 79 11.97 -3.50 11.25
C ASP A 79 12.43 -4.90 10.90
N ASP A 80 11.89 -5.90 11.60
CA ASP A 80 12.26 -7.30 11.35
C ASP A 80 11.84 -7.74 9.96
N ALA A 81 10.63 -7.38 9.55
CA ALA A 81 10.12 -7.76 8.24
C ALA A 81 10.93 -7.12 7.12
N THR A 82 11.29 -5.85 7.28
CA THR A 82 12.08 -5.14 6.27
C THR A 82 13.46 -5.77 6.13
N GLU A 83 14.08 -6.08 7.27
CA GLU A 83 15.39 -6.70 7.26
C GLU A 83 15.33 -8.11 6.67
N HIS A 84 14.26 -8.84 6.96
CA HIS A 84 14.06 -10.16 6.38
C HIS A 84 13.94 -10.08 4.85
N ALA A 85 13.20 -9.08 4.36
CA ALA A 85 13.08 -8.87 2.91
C ALA A 85 14.47 -8.62 2.30
N ARG A 86 15.28 -7.81 2.97
CA ARG A 86 16.64 -7.51 2.50
C ARG A 86 17.47 -8.79 2.42
N ARG A 87 17.36 -9.65 3.41
CA ARG A 87 18.09 -10.94 3.42
C ARG A 87 17.60 -11.87 2.32
N LEU A 88 16.35 -11.73 1.89
CA LEU A 88 15.81 -12.51 0.78
C LEU A 88 16.16 -11.92 -0.59
N GLY A 89 16.95 -10.85 -0.61
CA GLY A 89 17.43 -10.26 -1.85
C GLY A 89 16.61 -9.09 -2.37
N ALA A 90 15.64 -8.62 -1.61
CA ALA A 90 14.85 -7.48 -2.03
C ALA A 90 15.62 -6.18 -1.83
N ALA A 91 15.35 -5.20 -2.69
CA ALA A 91 15.81 -3.84 -2.49
C ALA A 91 14.80 -3.14 -1.57
N VAL A 92 15.31 -2.34 -0.63
CA VAL A 92 14.45 -1.54 0.23
C VAL A 92 14.34 -0.16 -0.40
N LEU A 93 13.17 0.15 -0.94
CA LEU A 93 12.92 1.42 -1.61
C LEU A 93 12.58 2.52 -0.62
N LEU A 94 11.98 2.16 0.50
CA LEU A 94 11.66 3.08 1.58
C LEU A 94 11.91 2.35 2.89
N GLU A 95 12.84 2.87 3.69
CA GLU A 95 13.11 2.32 5.01
C GLU A 95 11.90 2.56 5.92
N PRO A 96 11.75 1.77 6.99
CA PRO A 96 10.62 1.93 7.88
C PRO A 96 10.43 3.37 8.33
N ARG A 97 9.22 3.87 8.18
CA ARG A 97 8.89 5.25 8.49
C ARG A 97 7.57 5.31 9.22
N GLU A 98 7.53 6.11 10.27
CA GLU A 98 6.31 6.28 11.05
C GLU A 98 5.38 7.28 10.36
N GLY A 99 4.11 6.95 10.36
CA GLY A 99 3.04 7.83 9.91
C GLY A 99 1.96 7.92 10.98
N PRO A 100 0.86 8.61 10.69
CA PRO A 100 -0.19 8.83 11.70
C PRO A 100 -0.80 7.55 12.26
N SER A 101 -0.94 6.51 11.45
CA SER A 101 -1.64 5.30 11.86
C SER A 101 -0.77 4.06 11.94
N GLY A 102 0.52 4.19 11.62
CA GLY A 102 1.42 3.05 11.71
C GLY A 102 2.75 3.32 11.04
N TRP A 103 3.49 2.25 10.83
CA TRP A 103 4.81 2.32 10.18
C TRP A 103 4.76 1.57 8.87
N ARG A 104 5.48 2.07 7.87
CA ARG A 104 5.55 1.38 6.59
C ARG A 104 6.97 1.37 6.06
N SER A 105 7.25 0.37 5.25
CA SER A 105 8.43 0.32 4.39
C SER A 105 7.98 -0.17 3.02
N VAL A 106 8.84 0.00 2.01
CA VAL A 106 8.53 -0.49 0.67
C VAL A 106 9.72 -1.29 0.20
N VAL A 107 9.46 -2.49 -0.28
CA VAL A 107 10.50 -3.38 -0.78
C VAL A 107 10.15 -3.80 -2.20
N SER A 108 11.17 -4.16 -2.95
CA SER A 108 11.02 -4.52 -4.36
C SER A 108 11.91 -5.71 -4.69
N SER A 109 11.38 -6.59 -5.48
CA SER A 109 12.10 -7.76 -5.96
C SER A 109 11.95 -7.83 -7.48
N PRO A 110 13.01 -8.18 -8.24
CA PRO A 110 12.87 -8.32 -9.69
C PRO A 110 11.87 -9.38 -10.11
N VAL A 111 11.60 -10.34 -9.23
CA VAL A 111 10.70 -11.44 -9.54
C VAL A 111 9.31 -11.20 -8.94
N ALA A 112 9.26 -10.63 -7.73
CA ALA A 112 8.01 -10.54 -6.96
C ALA A 112 7.34 -9.17 -7.03
N GLY A 113 8.00 -8.16 -7.62
CA GLY A 113 7.42 -6.83 -7.73
C GLY A 113 7.58 -6.00 -6.47
N GLU A 114 6.74 -4.98 -6.32
CA GLU A 114 6.80 -4.08 -5.18
C GLU A 114 5.68 -4.36 -4.21
N VAL A 115 5.99 -4.26 -2.93
CA VAL A 115 5.01 -4.40 -1.88
C VAL A 115 5.39 -3.48 -0.73
N ALA A 116 4.40 -2.88 -0.10
CA ALA A 116 4.60 -2.12 1.13
C ALA A 116 4.36 -3.05 2.31
N LEU A 117 5.21 -2.95 3.32
CA LEU A 117 5.02 -3.63 4.59
C LEU A 117 4.43 -2.62 5.55
N TRP A 118 3.48 -3.06 6.34
CA TRP A 118 2.68 -2.16 7.18
C TRP A 118 2.53 -2.72 8.58
N GLN A 119 2.87 -1.89 9.57
CA GLN A 119 2.66 -2.25 10.97
C GLN A 119 1.74 -1.20 11.58
N PRO A 120 0.50 -1.58 11.96
CA PRO A 120 -0.42 -0.61 12.54
C PRO A 120 0.01 -0.20 13.93
N LYS A 121 -0.35 1.00 14.35
CA LYS A 121 -0.18 1.43 15.72
C LYS A 121 -1.18 0.72 16.62
N ARG A 122 -0.75 0.39 17.81
CA ARG A 122 -1.59 -0.33 18.75
C ARG A 122 -2.06 0.55 19.89
#